data_4b8e93a429d612de6c5c19d9c0287190
#
_entry.id   4b8e93a429d612de6c5c19d9c0287190
#
_cell.length_a   1.000
_cell.length_b   1.000
_cell.length_c   1.000
_cell.angle_alpha   90.00
_cell.angle_beta   90.00
_cell.angle_gamma   90.00
#
_symmetry.space_group_name_H-M   'P 1'
#
loop_
_entity.id
_entity.type
_entity.pdbx_description
1 polymer ?
#
loop_
_entity_poly.entity_id
_entity_poly.type
_entity_poly.pdbx_seq_one_letter_code
_entity_poly.pdbx_strand_id
1 'polypeptide(L)'
;DPSAVTPEQRLLDREGRTARVQPGVRNLEKQLARIMRKSIVRLLEEDEPKQRVGKKDIDDLLGKPPFQPDKPLRGLGVATGLAWTAMGGATLAIESSQIHTLNRGFKLTGQLGEVMKESAEIAYSYVIAHLKDYGCDLDFFDMSMVHMHVPEGATPKDGPSAGITMATALVSLARKERIKRRIAMTGELTLTGQVLPVGGIREKVIAARRSKVMELILPHGNRRDFEDLPDYLREGINIHFARNY
;
A
#
# COMPACT_ATOMS: atom_id res chain seq x y z
N ASP A 1 20.26 -25.40 1.80
CA ASP A 1 19.37 -25.67 2.93
C ASP A 1 18.05 -24.91 2.72
N PRO A 2 16.92 -25.60 2.43
CA PRO A 2 15.63 -24.96 2.18
C PRO A 2 14.97 -24.39 3.43
N SER A 3 15.63 -24.36 4.57
CA SER A 3 15.05 -23.97 5.85
C SER A 3 15.32 -22.53 6.28
N ALA A 4 16.13 -21.78 5.54
CA ALA A 4 16.39 -20.37 5.83
C ALA A 4 15.25 -19.49 5.33
N VAL A 5 14.19 -19.39 6.13
CA VAL A 5 13.14 -18.36 5.96
C VAL A 5 13.70 -17.07 6.51
N THR A 6 13.87 -16.04 5.66
CA THR A 6 14.32 -14.73 6.09
C THR A 6 13.34 -14.13 7.10
N PRO A 7 13.80 -13.26 8.02
CA PRO A 7 12.91 -12.58 8.98
C PRO A 7 11.72 -11.87 8.33
N GLU A 8 11.88 -11.39 7.10
CA GLU A 8 10.86 -10.71 6.29
C GLU A 8 9.69 -11.61 5.86
N GLN A 9 9.86 -12.94 5.95
CA GLN A 9 8.83 -13.93 5.61
C GLN A 9 7.99 -14.36 6.81
N ARG A 10 8.25 -13.78 8.00
CA ARG A 10 7.51 -14.08 9.23
C ARG A 10 6.55 -12.94 9.53
N LEU A 11 5.29 -13.12 9.19
CA LEU A 11 4.22 -12.29 9.69
C LEU A 11 3.68 -12.92 10.98
N LEU A 12 3.59 -12.14 12.04
CA LEU A 12 2.91 -12.53 13.26
C LEU A 12 1.41 -12.32 13.05
N ASP A 13 0.59 -13.34 13.30
CA ASP A 13 -0.86 -13.15 13.40
C ASP A 13 -1.19 -12.39 14.71
N ARG A 14 -2.45 -11.97 14.85
CA ARG A 14 -2.91 -11.23 16.04
C ARG A 14 -2.75 -11.98 17.36
N GLU A 15 -2.43 -13.26 17.32
CA GLU A 15 -2.22 -14.13 18.49
C GLU A 15 -0.72 -14.43 18.72
N GLY A 16 0.18 -13.74 18.00
CA GLY A 16 1.63 -13.91 18.13
C GLY A 16 2.19 -15.17 17.45
N ARG A 17 1.37 -15.88 16.65
CA ARG A 17 1.81 -17.04 15.88
C ARG A 17 2.48 -16.63 14.60
N THR A 18 3.58 -17.27 14.25
CA THR A 18 4.31 -17.04 13.02
C THR A 18 3.56 -17.67 11.85
N ALA A 19 2.85 -16.87 11.05
CA ALA A 19 2.27 -17.34 9.80
C ALA A 19 3.36 -17.33 8.71
N ARG A 20 3.69 -18.50 8.16
CA ARG A 20 4.55 -18.59 6.98
C ARG A 20 3.72 -18.23 5.75
N VAL A 21 3.93 -17.03 5.20
CA VAL A 21 3.44 -16.71 3.87
C VAL A 21 4.48 -17.24 2.88
N GLN A 22 4.14 -18.32 2.18
CA GLN A 22 4.96 -18.80 1.07
C GLN A 22 4.44 -18.17 -0.22
N PRO A 23 5.20 -17.29 -0.87
CA PRO A 23 4.84 -16.79 -2.18
C PRO A 23 4.91 -17.92 -3.20
N GLY A 24 3.96 -17.95 -4.15
CA GLY A 24 3.99 -18.83 -5.29
C GLY A 24 2.90 -19.91 -5.36
N VAL A 25 2.92 -20.64 -6.47
CA VAL A 25 1.88 -21.59 -6.88
C VAL A 25 1.78 -22.81 -5.96
N ARG A 26 2.89 -23.20 -5.29
CA ARG A 26 2.95 -24.39 -4.43
C ARG A 26 1.95 -24.34 -3.25
N ASN A 27 1.72 -23.17 -2.67
CA ASN A 27 0.74 -23.06 -1.60
C ASN A 27 -0.69 -23.18 -2.15
N LEU A 28 -0.95 -22.60 -3.32
CA LEU A 28 -2.25 -22.75 -4.00
C LEU A 28 -2.52 -24.24 -4.31
N GLU A 29 -1.54 -24.96 -4.86
CA GLU A 29 -1.62 -26.39 -5.13
C GLU A 29 -1.96 -27.20 -3.86
N LYS A 30 -1.26 -26.92 -2.74
CA LYS A 30 -1.54 -27.57 -1.45
C LYS A 30 -2.97 -27.31 -0.95
N GLN A 31 -3.46 -26.08 -1.11
CA GLN A 31 -4.83 -25.73 -0.69
C GLN A 31 -5.85 -26.39 -1.60
N LEU A 32 -5.64 -26.43 -2.92
CA LEU A 32 -6.51 -27.16 -3.86
C LEU A 32 -6.55 -28.65 -3.53
N ALA A 33 -5.40 -29.27 -3.30
CA ALA A 33 -5.34 -30.67 -2.88
C ALA A 33 -6.06 -30.95 -1.56
N ARG A 34 -6.04 -29.98 -0.61
CA ARG A 34 -6.77 -30.08 0.65
C ARG A 34 -8.27 -30.00 0.43
N ILE A 35 -8.74 -29.08 -0.43
CA ILE A 35 -10.14 -28.98 -0.83
C ILE A 35 -10.60 -30.31 -1.44
N MET A 36 -9.86 -30.82 -2.41
CA MET A 36 -10.20 -32.09 -3.07
C MET A 36 -10.31 -33.26 -2.09
N ARG A 37 -9.33 -33.44 -1.21
CA ARG A 37 -9.37 -34.52 -0.20
C ARG A 37 -10.60 -34.41 0.69
N LYS A 38 -10.91 -33.21 1.21
CA LYS A 38 -12.09 -33.03 2.08
C LYS A 38 -13.39 -33.19 1.32
N SER A 39 -13.46 -32.78 0.05
CA SER A 39 -14.64 -33.00 -0.80
C SER A 39 -14.87 -34.50 -1.09
N ILE A 40 -13.80 -35.27 -1.32
CA ILE A 40 -13.91 -36.73 -1.50
C ILE A 40 -14.44 -37.39 -0.23
N VAL A 41 -13.95 -37.01 0.96
CA VAL A 41 -14.44 -37.55 2.23
C VAL A 41 -15.95 -37.27 2.36
N ARG A 42 -16.39 -36.05 2.13
CA ARG A 42 -17.83 -35.69 2.17
C ARG A 42 -18.69 -36.50 1.18
N LEU A 43 -18.20 -36.68 -0.04
CA LEU A 43 -18.88 -37.50 -1.06
C LEU A 43 -19.08 -38.96 -0.61
N LEU A 44 -18.11 -39.50 0.17
CA LEU A 44 -18.17 -40.87 0.68
C LEU A 44 -19.05 -41.03 1.92
N GLU A 45 -19.14 -39.98 2.74
CA GLU A 45 -19.88 -39.99 4.01
C GLU A 45 -21.37 -39.59 3.84
N GLU A 46 -21.66 -38.67 2.92
CA GLU A 46 -23.00 -38.06 2.79
C GLU A 46 -23.84 -38.64 1.62
N ASP A 47 -23.31 -39.61 0.87
CA ASP A 47 -23.96 -40.26 -0.27
C ASP A 47 -24.50 -39.25 -1.34
N GLU A 48 -23.86 -38.04 -1.37
CA GLU A 48 -24.22 -37.00 -2.33
C GLU A 48 -23.49 -37.20 -3.67
N PRO A 49 -24.22 -37.42 -4.78
CA PRO A 49 -23.61 -37.81 -6.06
C PRO A 49 -22.79 -36.72 -6.74
N LYS A 50 -22.86 -35.47 -6.31
CA LYS A 50 -22.10 -34.35 -6.88
C LYS A 50 -21.90 -33.26 -5.84
N GLN A 51 -20.65 -32.94 -5.56
CA GLN A 51 -20.30 -31.80 -4.73
C GLN A 51 -19.75 -30.66 -5.60
N ARG A 52 -20.42 -29.51 -5.55
CA ARG A 52 -19.92 -28.28 -6.17
C ARG A 52 -19.37 -27.39 -5.07
N VAL A 53 -18.04 -27.21 -5.06
CA VAL A 53 -17.38 -26.32 -4.12
C VAL A 53 -17.54 -24.88 -4.60
N GLY A 54 -18.26 -24.09 -3.84
CA GLY A 54 -18.44 -22.65 -4.06
C GLY A 54 -17.59 -21.80 -3.11
N LYS A 55 -17.64 -20.49 -3.30
CA LYS A 55 -16.89 -19.53 -2.47
C LYS A 55 -17.27 -19.61 -0.99
N LYS A 56 -18.51 -19.99 -0.67
CA LYS A 56 -19.01 -20.09 0.72
C LYS A 56 -18.42 -21.30 1.45
N ASP A 57 -18.03 -22.34 0.72
CA ASP A 57 -17.53 -23.59 1.29
C ASP A 57 -16.04 -23.52 1.62
N ILE A 58 -15.35 -22.49 1.14
CA ILE A 58 -13.90 -22.34 1.33
C ILE A 58 -13.53 -22.23 2.82
N ASP A 59 -14.30 -21.47 3.58
CA ASP A 59 -14.02 -21.29 5.02
C ASP A 59 -14.20 -22.58 5.82
N ASP A 60 -15.14 -23.45 5.41
CA ASP A 60 -15.34 -24.77 6.04
C ASP A 60 -14.26 -25.77 5.63
N LEU A 61 -13.83 -25.71 4.36
CA LEU A 61 -12.84 -26.64 3.82
C LEU A 61 -11.42 -26.29 4.22
N LEU A 62 -11.07 -25.01 4.25
CA LEU A 62 -9.70 -24.53 4.51
C LEU A 62 -9.52 -23.87 5.87
N GLY A 63 -10.59 -23.49 6.54
CA GLY A 63 -10.60 -22.63 7.71
C GLY A 63 -10.66 -21.15 7.31
N LYS A 64 -10.89 -20.29 8.28
CA LYS A 64 -10.92 -18.84 8.05
C LYS A 64 -9.59 -18.36 7.49
N PRO A 65 -9.61 -17.40 6.54
CA PRO A 65 -8.37 -16.87 5.98
C PRO A 65 -7.48 -16.29 7.10
N PRO A 66 -6.18 -16.59 7.09
CA PRO A 66 -5.26 -16.11 8.13
C PRO A 66 -5.11 -14.58 8.12
N PHE A 67 -5.42 -13.94 7.00
CA PHE A 67 -5.40 -12.49 6.84
C PHE A 67 -6.77 -12.00 6.40
N GLN A 68 -7.30 -11.02 7.12
CA GLN A 68 -8.45 -10.26 6.64
C GLN A 68 -7.93 -9.09 5.80
N PRO A 69 -8.59 -8.75 4.68
CA PRO A 69 -8.23 -7.56 3.93
C PRO A 69 -8.40 -6.34 4.84
N ASP A 70 -7.32 -5.57 4.99
CA ASP A 70 -7.35 -4.35 5.78
C ASP A 70 -8.32 -3.35 5.17
N LYS A 71 -9.12 -2.72 6.03
CA LYS A 71 -9.95 -1.62 5.59
C LYS A 71 -9.06 -0.44 5.27
N PRO A 72 -9.20 0.19 4.08
CA PRO A 72 -8.42 1.37 3.74
C PRO A 72 -8.56 2.43 4.81
N LEU A 73 -7.44 2.91 5.34
CA LEU A 73 -7.41 4.04 6.26
C LEU A 73 -7.92 5.29 5.55
N ARG A 74 -8.65 6.12 6.28
CA ARG A 74 -9.29 7.31 5.74
C ARG A 74 -9.32 8.40 6.79
N GLY A 75 -8.97 9.58 6.39
CA GLY A 75 -8.98 10.72 7.29
C GLY A 75 -8.46 11.97 6.61
N LEU A 76 -8.37 13.01 7.40
CA LEU A 76 -7.59 14.18 7.05
C LEU A 76 -6.11 13.81 7.17
N GLY A 77 -5.29 14.25 6.22
CA GLY A 77 -3.87 13.90 6.23
C GLY A 77 -3.56 12.43 5.88
N VAL A 78 -4.53 11.68 5.33
CA VAL A 78 -4.36 10.26 4.96
C VAL A 78 -4.32 10.11 3.45
N ALA A 79 -3.19 9.62 2.93
CA ALA A 79 -2.97 9.31 1.52
C ALA A 79 -2.70 7.83 1.31
N THR A 80 -3.04 7.32 0.12
CA THR A 80 -2.75 5.94 -0.27
C THR A 80 -1.65 5.91 -1.30
N GLY A 81 -0.54 5.28 -0.97
CA GLY A 81 0.55 4.98 -1.86
C GLY A 81 0.50 3.56 -2.41
N LEU A 82 1.40 3.29 -3.34
CA LEU A 82 1.63 1.97 -3.92
C LEU A 82 3.07 1.55 -3.66
N ALA A 83 3.24 0.39 -3.07
CA ALA A 83 4.53 -0.20 -2.77
C ALA A 83 4.74 -1.50 -3.56
N TRP A 84 6.00 -1.82 -3.80
CA TRP A 84 6.44 -3.11 -4.29
C TRP A 84 7.29 -3.79 -3.22
N THR A 85 7.04 -5.07 -2.99
CA THR A 85 7.74 -5.91 -2.02
C THR A 85 8.13 -7.23 -2.67
N ALA A 86 9.00 -8.01 -2.04
CA ALA A 86 9.33 -9.37 -2.48
C ALA A 86 8.10 -10.30 -2.60
N MET A 87 7.00 -9.95 -1.96
CA MET A 87 5.72 -10.67 -1.99
C MET A 87 4.76 -10.15 -3.08
N GLY A 88 5.16 -9.16 -3.87
CA GLY A 88 4.34 -8.49 -4.86
C GLY A 88 3.97 -7.06 -4.47
N GLY A 89 2.98 -6.48 -5.15
CA GLY A 89 2.52 -5.14 -4.86
C GLY A 89 1.60 -5.06 -3.64
N ALA A 90 1.66 -3.92 -2.96
CA ALA A 90 0.79 -3.58 -1.84
C ALA A 90 0.32 -2.13 -1.91
N THR A 91 -0.84 -1.84 -1.32
CA THR A 91 -1.24 -0.46 -1.01
C THR A 91 -0.60 -0.05 0.30
N LEU A 92 -0.10 1.17 0.37
CA LEU A 92 0.58 1.73 1.53
C LEU A 92 -0.19 2.94 2.02
N ALA A 93 -0.72 2.90 3.23
CA ALA A 93 -1.32 4.07 3.84
C ALA A 93 -0.22 4.98 4.42
N ILE A 94 -0.37 6.28 4.27
CA ILE A 94 0.46 7.30 4.90
C ILE A 94 -0.47 8.23 5.65
N GLU A 95 -0.24 8.39 6.93
CA GLU A 95 -1.03 9.23 7.83
C GLU A 95 -0.18 10.39 8.31
N SER A 96 -0.70 11.60 8.23
CA SER A 96 -0.11 12.80 8.82
C SER A 96 -1.10 13.42 9.79
N SER A 97 -0.64 13.75 10.98
CA SER A 97 -1.45 14.38 12.02
C SER A 97 -0.72 15.53 12.69
N GLN A 98 -1.43 16.57 12.99
CA GLN A 98 -0.95 17.67 13.84
C GLN A 98 -1.04 17.22 15.31
N ILE A 99 0.10 17.18 16.02
CA ILE A 99 0.15 16.76 17.42
C ILE A 99 -0.20 17.92 18.34
N HIS A 100 0.42 19.08 18.11
CA HIS A 100 0.16 20.31 18.84
C HIS A 100 0.56 21.55 18.01
N THR A 101 0.18 22.73 18.49
CA THR A 101 0.25 23.99 17.77
C THR A 101 1.26 25.00 18.36
N LEU A 102 2.18 24.57 19.21
CA LEU A 102 3.10 25.47 19.91
C LEU A 102 4.53 25.45 19.39
N ASN A 103 4.97 24.33 18.80
CA ASN A 103 6.33 24.15 18.33
C ASN A 103 6.37 23.55 16.95
N ARG A 104 7.23 24.07 16.11
CA ARG A 104 7.55 23.44 14.82
C ARG A 104 8.27 22.11 15.04
N GLY A 105 7.87 21.09 14.28
CA GLY A 105 8.57 19.81 14.28
C GLY A 105 7.97 18.82 13.31
N PHE A 106 8.80 17.85 12.93
CA PHE A 106 8.40 16.74 12.06
C PHE A 106 8.87 15.42 12.66
N LYS A 107 7.93 14.52 12.96
CA LYS A 107 8.20 13.21 13.54
C LYS A 107 7.79 12.13 12.55
N LEU A 108 8.67 11.13 12.38
CA LEU A 108 8.46 9.99 11.49
C LEU A 108 8.40 8.69 12.27
N THR A 109 7.42 7.83 11.96
CA THR A 109 7.32 6.47 12.52
C THR A 109 6.79 5.49 11.47
N GLY A 110 6.95 4.18 11.69
CA GLY A 110 6.48 3.12 10.79
C GLY A 110 7.58 2.19 10.30
N GLN A 111 8.72 2.10 11.02
CA GLN A 111 9.89 1.32 10.63
C GLN A 111 10.41 1.67 9.22
N LEU A 112 10.59 2.97 9.00
CA LEU A 112 11.10 3.50 7.74
C LEU A 112 12.61 3.32 7.67
N GLY A 113 13.09 2.80 6.54
CA GLY A 113 14.51 2.80 6.19
C GLY A 113 15.01 4.21 5.88
N GLU A 114 16.32 4.35 5.73
CA GLU A 114 16.96 5.68 5.61
C GLU A 114 16.50 6.43 4.34
N VAL A 115 16.36 5.72 3.21
CA VAL A 115 15.91 6.35 1.95
C VAL A 115 14.47 6.85 2.06
N MET A 116 13.61 6.11 2.74
CA MET A 116 12.21 6.52 2.94
C MET A 116 12.08 7.68 3.93
N LYS A 117 12.94 7.75 4.94
CA LYS A 117 13.02 8.92 5.85
C LYS A 117 13.45 10.18 5.10
N GLU A 118 14.52 10.07 4.30
CA GLU A 118 14.98 11.15 3.44
C GLU A 118 13.89 11.63 2.49
N SER A 119 13.17 10.70 1.86
CA SER A 119 12.02 11.03 1.00
C SER A 119 10.92 11.79 1.74
N ALA A 120 10.66 11.45 3.02
CA ALA A 120 9.68 12.16 3.84
C ALA A 120 10.17 13.58 4.20
N GLU A 121 11.44 13.77 4.47
CA GLU A 121 12.03 15.08 4.75
C GLU A 121 12.03 15.97 3.51
N ILE A 122 12.30 15.41 2.33
CA ILE A 122 12.18 16.09 1.03
C ILE A 122 10.73 16.53 0.81
N ALA A 123 9.76 15.64 1.01
CA ALA A 123 8.35 15.95 0.86
C ALA A 123 7.90 17.06 1.83
N TYR A 124 8.34 17.02 3.08
CA TYR A 124 8.06 18.03 4.09
C TYR A 124 8.65 19.40 3.70
N SER A 125 9.91 19.43 3.28
CA SER A 125 10.61 20.64 2.85
C SER A 125 9.94 21.25 1.62
N TYR A 126 9.61 20.43 0.63
CA TYR A 126 8.94 20.87 -0.60
C TYR A 126 7.56 21.49 -0.31
N VAL A 127 6.74 20.82 0.51
CA VAL A 127 5.39 21.32 0.84
C VAL A 127 5.45 22.65 1.57
N ILE A 128 6.36 22.81 2.55
CA ILE A 128 6.55 24.09 3.26
C ILE A 128 6.91 25.22 2.29
N ALA A 129 7.83 24.95 1.35
CA ALA A 129 8.26 25.97 0.38
C ALA A 129 7.15 26.40 -0.58
N HIS A 130 6.10 25.57 -0.77
CA HIS A 130 5.04 25.79 -1.76
C HIS A 130 3.63 25.90 -1.16
N LEU A 131 3.50 26.20 0.14
CA LEU A 131 2.20 26.30 0.82
C LEU A 131 1.20 27.23 0.10
N LYS A 132 1.69 28.37 -0.38
CA LYS A 132 0.87 29.34 -1.11
C LYS A 132 0.26 28.75 -2.39
N ASP A 133 1.04 27.95 -3.12
CA ASP A 133 0.63 27.37 -4.40
C ASP A 133 -0.51 26.36 -4.21
N TYR A 134 -0.54 25.72 -3.05
CA TYR A 134 -1.57 24.75 -2.68
C TYR A 134 -2.72 25.35 -1.87
N GLY A 135 -2.74 26.66 -1.65
CA GLY A 135 -3.80 27.32 -0.87
C GLY A 135 -3.83 26.88 0.58
N CYS A 136 -2.67 26.55 1.15
CA CYS A 136 -2.51 26.22 2.54
C CYS A 136 -2.32 27.47 3.40
N ASP A 137 -2.60 27.35 4.72
CA ASP A 137 -2.21 28.35 5.71
C ASP A 137 -0.68 28.42 5.75
N LEU A 138 -0.12 29.62 5.56
CA LEU A 138 1.32 29.83 5.47
C LEU A 138 2.06 29.56 6.77
N ASP A 139 1.40 29.75 7.90
CA ASP A 139 1.97 29.57 9.22
C ASP A 139 1.73 28.13 9.76
N PHE A 140 1.02 27.27 8.99
CA PHE A 140 0.60 25.97 9.48
C PHE A 140 1.76 25.14 10.05
N PHE A 141 2.84 25.00 9.31
CA PHE A 141 3.98 24.16 9.76
C PHE A 141 4.87 24.85 10.76
N ASP A 142 4.94 26.19 10.78
CA ASP A 142 5.70 26.94 11.77
C ASP A 142 5.07 26.84 13.16
N MET A 143 3.75 26.71 13.20
CA MET A 143 2.95 26.57 14.42
C MET A 143 2.54 25.12 14.70
N SER A 144 3.12 24.13 14.01
CA SER A 144 2.69 22.73 14.14
C SER A 144 3.82 21.78 14.34
N MET A 145 3.66 20.87 15.29
CA MET A 145 4.39 19.61 15.27
C MET A 145 3.59 18.57 14.52
N VAL A 146 4.10 18.13 13.39
CA VAL A 146 3.46 17.13 12.52
C VAL A 146 4.08 15.76 12.75
N HIS A 147 3.23 14.76 12.93
CA HIS A 147 3.65 13.36 12.99
C HIS A 147 3.15 12.64 11.74
N MET A 148 4.10 12.14 10.95
CA MET A 148 3.81 11.25 9.82
C MET A 148 4.08 9.81 10.25
N HIS A 149 3.11 8.95 10.02
CA HIS A 149 3.17 7.53 10.32
C HIS A 149 2.84 6.69 9.08
N VAL A 150 3.62 5.63 8.88
CA VAL A 150 3.31 4.62 7.85
C VAL A 150 2.95 3.33 8.57
N PRO A 151 1.64 2.97 8.65
CA PRO A 151 1.14 1.81 9.35
C PRO A 151 1.74 0.48 8.90
N GLU A 152 1.41 -0.58 9.65
CA GLU A 152 2.05 -1.90 9.63
C GLU A 152 3.49 -1.84 10.15
N GLY A 153 3.63 -1.31 11.37
CA GLY A 153 4.93 -1.11 12.02
C GLY A 153 5.78 -2.37 12.23
N ALA A 154 5.23 -3.57 12.01
CA ALA A 154 5.99 -4.82 12.04
C ALA A 154 6.75 -5.10 10.72
N THR A 155 6.45 -4.38 9.65
CA THR A 155 7.05 -4.57 8.33
C THR A 155 7.98 -3.41 8.00
N PRO A 156 9.29 -3.63 7.86
CA PRO A 156 10.22 -2.60 7.40
C PRO A 156 9.83 -2.10 6.01
N LYS A 157 9.93 -0.79 5.81
CA LYS A 157 9.60 -0.12 4.54
C LYS A 157 10.75 0.80 4.16
N ASP A 158 11.15 0.76 2.91
CA ASP A 158 12.20 1.65 2.41
C ASP A 158 11.98 2.02 0.94
N GLY A 159 12.72 3.03 0.48
CA GLY A 159 12.70 3.51 -0.89
C GLY A 159 12.00 4.86 -1.07
N PRO A 160 12.30 5.57 -2.17
CA PRO A 160 11.85 6.95 -2.41
C PRO A 160 10.47 7.04 -3.06
N SER A 161 9.86 5.92 -3.46
CA SER A 161 8.66 5.90 -4.31
C SER A 161 7.36 6.41 -3.65
N ALA A 162 7.41 6.72 -2.35
CA ALA A 162 6.30 7.29 -1.60
C ALA A 162 6.31 8.83 -1.50
N GLY A 163 7.30 9.50 -2.08
CA GLY A 163 7.51 10.95 -1.93
C GLY A 163 6.27 11.79 -2.25
N ILE A 164 5.65 11.58 -3.42
CA ILE A 164 4.42 12.31 -3.78
C ILE A 164 3.24 11.95 -2.85
N THR A 165 3.18 10.74 -2.34
CA THR A 165 2.13 10.31 -1.39
C THR A 165 2.29 11.02 -0.05
N MET A 166 3.53 11.15 0.43
CA MET A 166 3.87 11.86 1.65
C MET A 166 3.55 13.35 1.54
N ALA A 167 3.95 13.99 0.43
CA ALA A 167 3.61 15.38 0.15
C ALA A 167 2.08 15.58 0.13
N THR A 168 1.34 14.68 -0.53
CA THR A 168 -0.12 14.79 -0.61
C THR A 168 -0.80 14.63 0.77
N ALA A 169 -0.27 13.77 1.64
CA ALA A 169 -0.76 13.67 3.02
C ALA A 169 -0.52 14.97 3.81
N LEU A 170 0.64 15.61 3.64
CA LEU A 170 0.97 16.88 4.28
C LEU A 170 0.10 18.03 3.74
N VAL A 171 -0.09 18.13 2.42
CA VAL A 171 -0.97 19.15 1.81
C VAL A 171 -2.42 18.96 2.27
N SER A 172 -2.92 17.72 2.29
CA SER A 172 -4.26 17.40 2.81
C SER A 172 -4.43 17.89 4.26
N LEU A 173 -3.43 17.66 5.10
CA LEU A 173 -3.44 18.11 6.50
C LEU A 173 -3.45 19.63 6.60
N ALA A 174 -2.56 20.33 5.89
CA ALA A 174 -2.41 21.78 5.94
C ALA A 174 -3.63 22.51 5.34
N ARG A 175 -4.23 21.96 4.27
CA ARG A 175 -5.49 22.49 3.69
C ARG A 175 -6.73 22.18 4.51
N LYS A 176 -6.64 21.21 5.45
CA LYS A 176 -7.80 20.65 6.16
C LYS A 176 -8.83 20.03 5.22
N GLU A 177 -8.37 19.49 4.08
CA GLU A 177 -9.19 18.84 3.07
C GLU A 177 -8.82 17.37 2.91
N ARG A 178 -9.85 16.50 2.83
CA ARG A 178 -9.64 15.06 2.65
C ARG A 178 -9.31 14.73 1.21
N ILE A 179 -8.40 13.80 1.00
CA ILE A 179 -8.06 13.26 -0.31
C ILE A 179 -9.26 12.46 -0.87
N LYS A 180 -9.45 12.53 -2.19
CA LYS A 180 -10.46 11.78 -2.92
C LYS A 180 -10.36 10.27 -2.62
N ARG A 181 -11.50 9.63 -2.50
CA ARG A 181 -11.56 8.17 -2.25
C ARG A 181 -11.12 7.39 -3.48
N ARG A 182 -10.51 6.22 -3.26
CA ARG A 182 -10.09 5.27 -4.31
C ARG A 182 -9.05 5.83 -5.27
N ILE A 183 -8.27 6.79 -4.83
CA ILE A 183 -7.07 7.25 -5.50
C ILE A 183 -5.84 6.70 -4.79
N ALA A 184 -4.86 6.26 -5.55
CA ALA A 184 -3.53 5.93 -5.04
C ALA A 184 -2.46 6.49 -5.96
N MET A 185 -1.26 6.64 -5.41
CA MET A 185 -0.17 7.26 -6.14
C MET A 185 1.17 6.61 -5.81
N THR A 186 2.12 6.79 -6.69
CA THR A 186 3.52 6.47 -6.44
C THR A 186 4.39 7.40 -7.28
N GLY A 187 5.54 7.77 -6.75
CA GLY A 187 6.51 8.64 -7.43
C GLY A 187 7.51 9.16 -6.42
N GLU A 188 8.75 9.26 -6.86
CA GLU A 188 9.79 9.95 -6.12
C GLU A 188 9.62 11.46 -6.33
N LEU A 189 9.74 12.23 -5.26
CA LEU A 189 9.61 13.68 -5.29
C LEU A 189 10.98 14.32 -5.07
N THR A 190 11.32 15.29 -5.90
CA THR A 190 12.52 16.11 -5.71
C THR A 190 12.20 17.40 -4.95
N LEU A 191 13.21 18.07 -4.42
CA LEU A 191 13.07 19.40 -3.79
C LEU A 191 12.56 20.49 -4.74
N THR A 192 12.67 20.27 -6.04
CA THR A 192 12.16 21.18 -7.09
C THR A 192 10.78 20.79 -7.60
N GLY A 193 10.14 19.78 -7.00
CA GLY A 193 8.80 19.34 -7.35
C GLY A 193 8.71 18.40 -8.55
N GLN A 194 9.83 17.93 -9.09
CA GLN A 194 9.79 16.94 -10.16
C GLN A 194 9.36 15.58 -9.63
N VAL A 195 8.57 14.86 -10.42
CA VAL A 195 8.10 13.51 -10.10
C VAL A 195 8.90 12.51 -10.94
N LEU A 196 9.83 11.82 -10.29
CA LEU A 196 10.74 10.89 -10.93
C LEU A 196 10.14 9.48 -11.06
N PRO A 197 10.52 8.70 -12.09
CA PRO A 197 10.04 7.36 -12.32
C PRO A 197 10.48 6.40 -11.20
N VAL A 198 9.65 5.37 -10.98
CA VAL A 198 9.85 4.37 -9.92
C VAL A 198 9.70 2.95 -10.46
N GLY A 199 10.25 1.97 -9.74
CA GLY A 199 10.14 0.57 -10.12
C GLY A 199 8.81 -0.09 -9.72
N GLY A 200 8.57 -1.31 -10.24
CA GLY A 200 7.47 -2.17 -9.82
C GLY A 200 6.08 -1.71 -10.26
N ILE A 201 5.95 -1.03 -11.40
CA ILE A 201 4.65 -0.51 -11.88
C ILE A 201 3.63 -1.62 -12.05
N ARG A 202 4.03 -2.77 -12.59
CA ARG A 202 3.13 -3.92 -12.77
C ARG A 202 2.54 -4.41 -11.45
N GLU A 203 3.38 -4.62 -10.46
CA GLU A 203 2.98 -5.09 -9.13
C GLU A 203 2.11 -4.06 -8.41
N LYS A 204 2.45 -2.78 -8.54
CA LYS A 204 1.71 -1.65 -7.99
C LYS A 204 0.30 -1.56 -8.59
N VAL A 205 0.16 -1.73 -9.91
CA VAL A 205 -1.15 -1.75 -10.59
C VAL A 205 -1.97 -2.95 -10.15
N ILE A 206 -1.38 -4.13 -10.03
CA ILE A 206 -2.06 -5.33 -9.51
C ILE A 206 -2.58 -5.10 -8.09
N ALA A 207 -1.76 -4.47 -7.22
CA ALA A 207 -2.17 -4.13 -5.85
C ALA A 207 -3.34 -3.15 -5.82
N ALA A 208 -3.30 -2.11 -6.66
CA ALA A 208 -4.37 -1.13 -6.77
C ALA A 208 -5.70 -1.80 -7.17
N ARG A 209 -5.68 -2.66 -8.19
CA ARG A 209 -6.87 -3.43 -8.62
C ARG A 209 -7.41 -4.31 -7.52
N ARG A 210 -6.53 -5.05 -6.83
CA ARG A 210 -6.90 -5.92 -5.71
C ARG A 210 -7.57 -5.14 -4.58
N SER A 211 -7.10 -3.93 -4.32
CA SER A 211 -7.66 -3.01 -3.31
C SER A 211 -8.84 -2.18 -3.83
N LYS A 212 -9.30 -2.43 -5.09
CA LYS A 212 -10.39 -1.68 -5.74
C LYS A 212 -10.12 -0.18 -5.84
N VAL A 213 -8.86 0.21 -5.95
CA VAL A 213 -8.41 1.55 -6.25
C VAL A 213 -8.25 1.65 -7.77
N MET A 214 -9.11 2.45 -8.40
CA MET A 214 -9.22 2.51 -9.86
C MET A 214 -8.79 3.87 -10.42
N GLU A 215 -8.29 4.77 -9.60
CA GLU A 215 -7.73 6.04 -10.01
C GLU A 215 -6.28 6.11 -9.52
N LEU A 216 -5.33 6.26 -10.45
CA LEU A 216 -3.91 6.20 -10.15
C LEU A 216 -3.17 7.44 -10.64
N ILE A 217 -2.23 7.91 -9.83
CA ILE A 217 -1.25 8.92 -10.21
C ILE A 217 0.12 8.25 -10.28
N LEU A 218 0.71 8.24 -11.47
CA LEU A 218 2.03 7.67 -11.72
C LEU A 218 2.97 8.74 -12.30
N PRO A 219 4.29 8.60 -12.13
CA PRO A 219 5.24 9.45 -12.80
C PRO A 219 5.08 9.39 -14.33
N HIS A 220 5.22 10.51 -15.01
CA HIS A 220 5.20 10.54 -16.47
C HIS A 220 6.26 9.63 -17.10
N GLY A 221 7.43 9.50 -16.45
CA GLY A 221 8.50 8.61 -16.89
C GLY A 221 8.13 7.12 -16.90
N ASN A 222 7.10 6.73 -16.15
CA ASN A 222 6.58 5.36 -16.14
C ASN A 222 5.40 5.13 -17.11
N ARG A 223 5.09 6.07 -17.99
CA ARG A 223 4.01 5.93 -18.98
C ARG A 223 4.17 4.65 -19.78
N ARG A 224 5.35 4.40 -20.32
CA ARG A 224 5.64 3.21 -21.12
C ARG A 224 5.46 1.92 -20.31
N ASP A 225 5.96 1.90 -19.07
CA ASP A 225 5.81 0.72 -18.19
C ASP A 225 4.33 0.37 -17.95
N PHE A 226 3.46 1.38 -17.87
CA PHE A 226 2.02 1.17 -17.73
C PHE A 226 1.37 0.77 -19.07
N GLU A 227 1.73 1.39 -20.18
CA GLU A 227 1.19 1.10 -21.52
C GLU A 227 1.56 -0.31 -22.00
N ASP A 228 2.71 -0.83 -21.60
CA ASP A 228 3.19 -2.19 -21.91
C ASP A 228 2.49 -3.29 -21.05
N LEU A 229 1.64 -2.90 -20.08
CA LEU A 229 0.88 -3.89 -19.31
C LEU A 229 -0.22 -4.53 -20.16
N PRO A 230 -0.55 -5.81 -19.91
CA PRO A 230 -1.68 -6.46 -20.53
C PRO A 230 -3.00 -5.69 -20.31
N ASP A 231 -3.89 -5.72 -21.29
CA ASP A 231 -5.17 -4.97 -21.27
C ASP A 231 -5.99 -5.25 -20.01
N TYR A 232 -6.09 -6.49 -19.58
CA TYR A 232 -6.83 -6.87 -18.37
C TYR A 232 -6.32 -6.20 -17.09
N LEU A 233 -5.07 -5.71 -17.06
CA LEU A 233 -4.52 -4.93 -15.94
C LEU A 233 -4.82 -3.43 -16.07
N ARG A 234 -4.94 -2.91 -17.29
CA ARG A 234 -5.17 -1.48 -17.58
C ARG A 234 -6.66 -1.12 -17.60
N GLU A 235 -7.48 -2.06 -18.03
CA GLU A 235 -8.92 -1.85 -18.24
C GLU A 235 -9.62 -1.34 -16.96
N GLY A 236 -10.39 -0.27 -17.10
CA GLY A 236 -11.13 0.36 -16.01
C GLY A 236 -10.29 1.20 -15.04
N ILE A 237 -8.97 1.34 -15.24
CA ILE A 237 -8.13 2.25 -14.46
C ILE A 237 -8.11 3.63 -15.11
N ASN A 238 -8.44 4.65 -14.33
CA ASN A 238 -8.23 6.05 -14.68
C ASN A 238 -6.82 6.46 -14.25
N ILE A 239 -5.94 6.76 -15.21
CA ILE A 239 -4.53 7.04 -14.95
C ILE A 239 -4.19 8.51 -15.21
N HIS A 240 -3.44 9.09 -14.29
CA HIS A 240 -2.87 10.42 -14.41
C HIS A 240 -1.35 10.32 -14.37
N PHE A 241 -0.68 10.88 -15.38
CA PHE A 241 0.77 10.92 -15.42
C PHE A 241 1.29 12.29 -15.02
N ALA A 242 2.01 12.35 -13.89
CA ALA A 242 2.58 13.59 -13.36
C ALA A 242 4.05 13.76 -13.76
N ARG A 243 4.44 14.98 -14.15
CA ARG A 243 5.83 15.41 -14.33
C ARG A 243 6.31 16.20 -13.13
N ASN A 244 5.42 17.01 -12.60
CA ASN A 244 5.62 17.84 -11.42
C ASN A 244 4.47 17.62 -10.45
N TYR A 245 4.75 17.89 -9.21
CA TYR A 245 3.80 17.83 -8.10
C TYR A 245 2.93 19.07 -8.04
#